data_bbe128dd127d63eed539612d0bec8c0b
#
_entry.id   bbe128dd127d63eed539612d0bec8c0b
#
_cell.length_a   1.000
_cell.length_b   1.000
_cell.length_c   1.000
_cell.angle_alpha   90.00
_cell.angle_beta   90.00
_cell.angle_gamma   90.00
#
_symmetry.space_group_name_H-M   'P 1'
#
loop_
_entity.id
_entity.type
_entity.pdbx_description
1 polymer ?
#
loop_
_entity_poly.entity_id
_entity_poly.type
_entity_poly.pdbx_seq_one_letter_code
_entity_poly.pdbx_strand_id
1 'polypeptide(L)' 'MTGNSWKPRFTFAFVLLEKFNMLSLSAMLEPLRIANYCSGRNLYGWHLLSADGADVPASTGVLVPTQPISMEDSDWCLF' A
#
# COMPACT_ATOMS: atom_id res chain seq x y z
N MET A 1 0.97 -10.57 20.66
CA MET A 1 1.25 -10.98 19.27
C MET A 1 2.62 -11.63 19.21
N THR A 2 2.69 -12.80 18.65
CA THR A 2 3.97 -13.48 18.51
C THR A 2 4.77 -12.87 17.36
N GLY A 3 6.08 -13.15 17.30
CA GLY A 3 6.95 -12.56 16.31
C GLY A 3 6.50 -12.73 14.87
N ASN A 4 5.87 -13.86 14.52
CA ASN A 4 5.48 -14.13 13.16
C ASN A 4 4.05 -13.65 12.84
N SER A 5 3.23 -13.38 13.84
CA SER A 5 1.82 -13.04 13.60
C SER A 5 1.62 -11.61 13.16
N TRP A 6 2.61 -10.72 13.37
CA TRP A 6 2.55 -9.35 12.88
C TRP A 6 3.03 -9.22 11.45
N LYS A 7 3.69 -10.24 10.93
CA LYS A 7 4.23 -10.22 9.59
C LYS A 7 3.16 -10.68 8.60
N PRO A 8 2.80 -9.85 7.62
CA PRO A 8 1.73 -10.22 6.70
C PRO A 8 2.15 -11.39 5.83
N ARG A 9 1.18 -12.22 5.48
CA ARG A 9 1.41 -13.37 4.61
C ARG A 9 1.65 -12.95 3.18
N PHE A 10 0.94 -11.91 2.74
CA PHE A 10 1.09 -11.34 1.40
C PHE A 10 1.33 -9.85 1.52
N THR A 11 2.28 -9.34 0.77
CA THR A 11 2.60 -7.93 0.77
C THR A 11 2.51 -7.39 -0.65
N PHE A 12 1.78 -6.28 -0.81
CA PHE A 12 1.62 -5.62 -2.09
C PHE A 12 2.36 -4.29 -2.07
N ALA A 13 2.95 -3.93 -3.19
CA ALA A 13 3.59 -2.64 -3.36
C ALA A 13 2.78 -1.83 -4.37
N PHE A 14 2.31 -0.66 -3.96
CA PHE A 14 1.55 0.25 -4.82
C PHE A 14 2.44 1.43 -5.15
N VAL A 15 2.81 1.56 -6.41
CA VAL A 15 3.62 2.67 -6.88
C VAL A 15 2.68 3.80 -7.28
N LEU A 16 2.78 4.91 -6.58
CA LEU A 16 1.91 6.05 -6.80
C LEU A 16 2.57 7.04 -7.77
N LEU A 17 1.85 7.40 -8.78
CA LEU A 17 2.26 8.40 -9.75
C LEU A 17 1.53 9.71 -9.43
N GLU A 18 2.15 10.81 -9.77
CA GLU A 18 1.56 12.12 -9.53
C GLU A 18 0.16 12.21 -10.12
N LYS A 19 -0.78 12.76 -9.36
CA LYS A 19 -2.20 12.89 -9.71
C LYS A 19 -2.93 11.54 -9.80
N PHE A 20 -2.47 10.56 -9.03
CA PHE A 20 -3.14 9.26 -8.99
C PHE A 20 -4.59 9.39 -8.51
N ASN A 21 -5.40 8.40 -8.87
CA ASN A 21 -6.81 8.37 -8.49
C ASN A 21 -6.97 7.80 -7.06
N MET A 22 -7.37 8.65 -6.12
CA MET A 22 -7.51 8.26 -4.73
C MET A 22 -8.59 7.18 -4.54
N LEU A 23 -9.67 7.25 -5.30
CA LEU A 23 -10.73 6.26 -5.21
C LEU A 23 -10.23 4.89 -5.64
N SER A 24 -9.45 4.83 -6.72
CA SER A 24 -8.88 3.57 -7.18
C SER A 24 -7.93 2.97 -6.15
N LEU A 25 -7.09 3.80 -5.55
CA LEU A 25 -6.18 3.33 -4.51
C LEU A 25 -6.97 2.79 -3.32
N SER A 26 -7.99 3.52 -2.86
CA SER A 26 -8.83 3.09 -1.74
C SER A 26 -9.55 1.80 -2.06
N ALA A 27 -10.03 1.64 -3.30
CA ALA A 27 -10.72 0.44 -3.72
C ALA A 27 -9.82 -0.79 -3.68
N MET A 28 -8.51 -0.61 -3.82
CA MET A 28 -7.55 -1.72 -3.70
C MET A 28 -7.16 -1.99 -2.25
N LEU A 29 -7.01 -0.95 -1.46
CA LEU A 29 -6.54 -1.09 -0.07
C LEU A 29 -7.63 -1.54 0.89
N GLU A 30 -8.85 -1.04 0.72
CA GLU A 30 -9.93 -1.32 1.67
C GLU A 30 -10.29 -2.80 1.80
N PRO A 31 -10.38 -3.58 0.70
CA PRO A 31 -10.61 -5.02 0.83
C PRO A 31 -9.51 -5.72 1.64
N LEU A 32 -8.26 -5.29 1.49
CA LEU A 32 -7.15 -5.88 2.24
C LEU A 32 -7.27 -5.57 3.73
N ARG A 33 -7.60 -4.33 4.06
CA ARG A 33 -7.81 -3.90 5.44
C ARG A 33 -8.96 -4.66 6.08
N ILE A 34 -10.07 -4.77 5.36
CA ILE A 34 -11.27 -5.46 5.86
C ILE A 34 -10.97 -6.94 6.07
N ALA A 35 -10.26 -7.57 5.14
CA ALA A 35 -9.91 -8.98 5.28
C ALA A 35 -9.05 -9.22 6.52
N ASN A 36 -8.08 -8.32 6.80
CA ASN A 36 -7.28 -8.41 8.01
C ASN A 36 -8.15 -8.29 9.25
N TYR A 37 -9.06 -7.34 9.24
CA TYR A 37 -9.95 -7.10 10.38
C TYR A 37 -10.87 -8.29 10.63
N CYS A 38 -11.51 -8.79 9.58
CA CYS A 38 -12.48 -9.89 9.72
C CYS A 38 -11.83 -11.20 10.14
N SER A 39 -10.60 -11.44 9.67
CA SER A 39 -9.90 -12.68 10.03
C SER A 39 -9.23 -12.61 11.40
N GLY A 40 -9.08 -11.41 11.95
CA GLY A 40 -8.33 -11.21 13.17
C GLY A 40 -6.84 -11.46 13.00
N ARG A 41 -6.36 -11.46 11.75
CA ARG A 41 -4.97 -11.76 11.43
C ARG A 41 -4.42 -10.70 10.49
N ASN A 42 -3.11 -10.54 10.51
CA ASN A 42 -2.43 -9.64 9.60
C ASN A 42 -2.04 -10.40 8.33
N LEU A 43 -3.05 -10.72 7.50
CA LEU A 43 -2.86 -11.50 6.29
C LEU A 43 -2.20 -10.70 5.17
N TYR A 44 -2.59 -9.44 5.03
CA TYR A 44 -2.16 -8.59 3.92
C TYR A 44 -1.45 -7.36 4.44
N GLY A 45 -0.31 -7.08 3.84
CA GLY A 45 0.39 -5.83 4.07
C GLY A 45 0.51 -5.08 2.75
N TRP A 46 0.89 -3.82 2.82
CA TRP A 46 1.10 -3.02 1.63
C TRP A 46 2.11 -1.93 1.89
N HIS A 47 2.75 -1.49 0.81
CA HIS A 47 3.66 -0.36 0.81
C HIS A 47 3.22 0.62 -0.26
N LEU A 48 3.23 1.89 0.08
CA LEU A 48 2.98 2.97 -0.87
C LEU A 48 4.33 3.54 -1.26
N LEU A 49 4.66 3.46 -2.53
CA LEU A 49 5.99 3.77 -3.03
C LEU A 49 5.94 4.85 -4.10
N SER A 50 7.01 5.58 -4.24
CA SER A 50 7.22 6.50 -5.35
C SER A 50 8.69 6.48 -5.75
N ALA A 51 9.01 7.12 -6.86
CA ALA A 51 10.38 7.10 -7.39
C ALA A 51 11.41 7.63 -6.39
N ASP A 52 11.06 8.68 -5.66
CA ASP A 52 11.98 9.34 -4.73
C ASP A 52 11.57 9.23 -3.26
N GLY A 53 10.42 8.62 -2.99
CA GLY A 53 9.92 8.49 -1.63
C GLY A 53 9.29 9.75 -1.06
N ALA A 54 9.11 10.79 -1.86
CA ALA A 54 8.45 12.01 -1.42
C ALA A 54 6.93 11.84 -1.40
N ASP A 55 6.23 12.76 -0.76
CA ASP A 55 4.78 12.75 -0.77
C ASP A 55 4.27 12.90 -2.20
N VAL A 56 3.26 12.11 -2.56
CA VAL A 56 2.70 12.11 -3.92
C VAL A 56 1.30 12.72 -3.85
N PRO A 57 1.03 13.76 -4.65
CA PRO A 57 -0.31 14.33 -4.67
C PRO A 57 -1.27 13.47 -5.49
N ALA A 58 -2.43 13.19 -4.92
CA ALA A 58 -3.53 12.58 -5.65
C ALA A 58 -4.14 13.62 -6.59
N SER A 59 -5.03 13.15 -7.47
CA SER A 59 -5.74 14.06 -8.37
C SER A 59 -6.59 15.09 -7.63
N THR A 60 -6.95 14.79 -6.38
CA THR A 60 -7.70 15.70 -5.51
C THR A 60 -6.83 16.73 -4.80
N GLY A 61 -5.51 16.59 -4.89
CA GLY A 61 -4.56 17.45 -4.18
C GLY A 61 -4.14 16.93 -2.81
N VAL A 62 -4.73 15.84 -2.35
CA VAL A 62 -4.32 15.22 -1.09
C VAL A 62 -2.93 14.64 -1.24
N LEU A 63 -2.04 14.97 -0.31
CA LEU A 63 -0.68 14.44 -0.31
C LEU A 63 -0.63 13.13 0.46
N VAL A 64 -0.04 12.10 -0.17
CA VAL A 64 0.10 10.79 0.45
C VAL A 64 1.58 10.49 0.64
N PRO A 65 2.01 10.21 1.86
CA PRO A 65 3.40 9.85 2.11
C PRO A 65 3.74 8.51 1.49
N THR A 66 4.93 8.42 0.93
CA THR A 66 5.41 7.19 0.29
C THR A 66 6.83 6.89 0.73
N GLN A 67 7.30 5.74 0.31
CA GLN A 67 8.69 5.33 0.48
C GLN A 67 9.34 5.19 -0.89
N PRO A 68 10.66 5.32 -0.98
CA PRO A 68 11.33 5.13 -2.26
C PRO A 68 11.20 3.69 -2.73
N ILE A 69 11.11 3.52 -4.04
CA ILE A 69 11.04 2.19 -4.64
C ILE A 69 12.31 1.43 -4.30
N SER A 70 12.14 0.20 -3.81
CA SER A 70 13.26 -0.70 -3.60
C SER A 70 13.11 -1.91 -4.52
N MET A 71 14.18 -2.64 -4.70
CA MET A 71 14.18 -3.82 -5.56
C MET A 71 13.74 -5.09 -4.83
N GLU A 72 13.01 -4.93 -3.75
CA GLU A 72 12.55 -6.07 -2.97
C GLU A 72 11.40 -6.80 -3.64
N ASP A 73 11.25 -8.06 -3.25
CA ASP A 73 10.21 -8.92 -3.81
C ASP A 73 8.84 -8.51 -3.30
N SER A 74 8.04 -7.99 -4.19
CA SER A 74 6.66 -7.63 -3.92
C SER A 74 5.89 -7.62 -5.23
N ASP A 75 4.61 -7.86 -5.13
CA ASP A 75 3.74 -7.68 -6.28
C ASP A 75 3.48 -6.19 -6.46
N TRP A 76 3.70 -5.69 -7.65
CA TRP A 76 3.67 -4.27 -7.93
C TRP A 76 2.40 -3.87 -8.67
N CYS A 77 1.80 -2.79 -8.23
CA CYS A 77 0.66 -2.19 -8.91
C CYS A 77 0.94 -0.70 -9.11
N LEU A 78 0.71 -0.21 -10.32
CA LEU A 78 0.87 1.21 -10.64
C LEU A 78 -0.45 1.95 -10.54
N PHE A 79 -0.39 3.11 -9.93
CA PHE A 79 -1.55 4.00 -9.79
C PHE A 79 -1.25 5.41 -10.25
#